data_3b5a9d3a15d38439faec9a2f578b7b1d
#
_entry.id   3b5a9d3a15d38439faec9a2f578b7b1d
#
_cell.length_a   1.000
_cell.length_b   1.000
_cell.length_c   1.000
_cell.angle_alpha   90.00
_cell.angle_beta   90.00
_cell.angle_gamma   90.00
#
_symmetry.space_group_name_H-M   'P 1'
#
loop_
_entity.id
_entity.type
_entity.pdbx_description
1 polymer ?
#
loop_
_entity_poly.entity_id
_entity_poly.type
_entity_poly.pdbx_seq_one_letter_code
_entity_poly.pdbx_strand_id
1 'polypeptide(L)'
;DQKLIRGIGENGMEYTVIAQVLNLPKDIVRLIQKFDLTRKNPKLIYINTSETVISLEDSILTVFLHLMGFDIVFFVPTGYQSIEKYFNGQLMEEHQIGEYKYDLQVPDLNSISFNNTRHTWRDKFFKRGN
;
A
#
# COMPACT_ATOMS: atom_id res chain seq x y z
N ASP A 1 -0.23 9.50 22.82
CA ASP A 1 -0.37 9.62 21.36
C ASP A 1 0.77 8.89 20.67
N GLN A 2 0.47 7.73 20.07
CA GLN A 2 1.47 6.98 19.32
C GLN A 2 1.67 7.65 17.96
N LYS A 3 2.86 8.22 17.76
CA LYS A 3 3.20 8.85 16.48
C LYS A 3 3.43 7.77 15.42
N LEU A 4 2.69 7.82 14.33
CA LEU A 4 2.81 6.88 13.20
C LEU A 4 4.15 7.01 12.47
N ILE A 5 4.65 8.24 12.34
CA ILE A 5 5.96 8.54 11.73
C ILE A 5 6.95 8.89 12.84
N ARG A 6 8.15 8.32 12.78
CA ARG A 6 9.25 8.66 13.66
C ARG A 6 9.77 10.07 13.36
N GLY A 7 10.14 10.81 14.39
CA GLY A 7 10.74 12.14 14.25
C GLY A 7 9.77 13.29 13.99
N ILE A 8 8.44 13.04 13.99
CA ILE A 8 7.47 14.14 13.95
C ILE A 8 7.63 15.02 15.20
N GLY A 9 7.74 16.33 14.99
CA GLY A 9 8.00 17.33 16.01
C GLY A 9 9.48 17.66 16.18
N GLU A 10 10.36 17.07 15.36
CA GLU A 10 11.79 17.35 15.32
C GLU A 10 12.17 17.95 13.96
N ASN A 11 13.10 18.90 13.97
CA ASN A 11 13.73 19.48 12.77
C ASN A 11 12.76 20.01 11.68
N GLY A 12 11.56 20.46 12.05
CA GLY A 12 10.62 21.07 11.09
C GLY A 12 9.91 20.05 10.19
N MET A 13 9.91 18.77 10.54
CA MET A 13 9.22 17.71 9.77
C MET A 13 7.73 18.00 9.61
N GLU A 14 7.10 18.68 10.56
CA GLU A 14 5.70 19.10 10.49
C GLU A 14 5.42 20.01 9.29
N TYR A 15 6.35 20.87 8.88
CA TYR A 15 6.18 21.68 7.67
C TYR A 15 6.22 20.83 6.41
N THR A 16 7.07 19.80 6.38
CA THR A 16 7.12 18.85 5.26
C THR A 16 5.81 18.07 5.16
N VAL A 17 5.26 17.62 6.29
CA VAL A 17 3.95 16.94 6.32
C VAL A 17 2.84 17.84 5.79
N ILE A 18 2.77 19.09 6.26
CA ILE A 18 1.76 20.05 5.80
C ILE A 18 1.90 20.31 4.31
N ALA A 19 3.12 20.58 3.83
CA ALA A 19 3.39 20.83 2.43
C ALA A 19 2.97 19.65 1.55
N GLN A 20 3.25 18.43 1.97
CA GLN A 20 2.91 17.21 1.24
C GLN A 20 1.40 16.97 1.18
N VAL A 21 0.70 17.18 2.29
CA VAL A 21 -0.76 17.01 2.35
C VAL A 21 -1.49 18.09 1.53
N LEU A 22 -0.99 19.31 1.52
CA LEU A 22 -1.56 20.38 0.71
C LEU A 22 -1.29 20.23 -0.80
N ASN A 23 -0.25 19.48 -1.18
CA ASN A 23 0.15 19.23 -2.56
C ASN A 23 -0.11 17.77 -3.00
N LEU A 24 -1.18 17.16 -2.52
CA LEU A 24 -1.53 15.80 -2.92
C LEU A 24 -1.66 15.66 -4.44
N PRO A 25 -1.10 14.58 -5.03
CA PRO A 25 -1.30 14.28 -6.44
C PRO A 25 -2.78 14.20 -6.81
N LYS A 26 -3.15 14.75 -7.96
CA LYS A 26 -4.56 14.78 -8.42
C LYS A 26 -5.20 13.39 -8.47
N ASP A 27 -4.41 12.37 -8.78
CA ASP A 27 -4.90 10.99 -8.85
C ASP A 27 -5.25 10.43 -7.47
N ILE A 28 -4.48 10.80 -6.45
CA ILE A 28 -4.77 10.46 -5.05
C ILE A 28 -6.05 11.17 -4.58
N VAL A 29 -6.20 12.46 -4.89
CA VAL A 29 -7.43 13.20 -4.57
C VAL A 29 -8.65 12.55 -5.23
N ARG A 30 -8.55 12.21 -6.52
CA ARG A 30 -9.61 11.50 -7.25
C ARG A 30 -9.90 10.12 -6.67
N LEU A 31 -8.86 9.41 -6.23
CA LEU A 31 -9.01 8.11 -5.58
C LEU A 31 -9.84 8.26 -4.30
N ILE A 32 -9.47 9.19 -3.42
CA ILE A 32 -10.19 9.47 -2.17
C ILE A 32 -11.65 9.83 -2.44
N GLN A 33 -11.91 10.68 -3.44
CA GLN A 33 -13.27 11.10 -3.80
C GLN A 33 -14.16 9.97 -4.32
N LYS A 34 -13.58 8.92 -4.92
CA LYS A 34 -14.33 7.80 -5.50
C LYS A 34 -14.72 6.73 -4.47
N PHE A 35 -14.06 6.69 -3.31
CA PHE A 35 -14.31 5.67 -2.31
C PHE A 35 -15.46 6.05 -1.38
N ASP A 36 -16.41 5.14 -1.26
CA ASP A 36 -17.43 5.15 -0.23
C ASP A 36 -16.90 4.42 1.01
N LEU A 37 -16.24 5.16 1.88
CA LEU A 37 -15.64 4.65 3.11
C LEU A 37 -16.68 4.08 4.11
N THR A 38 -17.97 4.29 3.86
CA THR A 38 -19.03 3.73 4.70
C THR A 38 -19.33 2.27 4.39
N ARG A 39 -18.89 1.79 3.22
CA ARG A 39 -19.18 0.42 2.76
C ARG A 39 -18.02 -0.55 2.95
N LYS A 40 -16.82 -0.18 2.47
CA LYS A 40 -15.61 -0.99 2.53
C LYS A 40 -14.40 -0.10 2.60
N ASN A 41 -13.43 -0.46 3.45
CA ASN A 41 -12.15 0.19 3.46
C ASN A 41 -11.41 -0.08 2.14
N PRO A 42 -10.95 0.95 1.44
CA PRO A 42 -10.09 0.77 0.28
C PRO A 42 -8.76 0.16 0.73
N LYS A 43 -8.15 -0.63 -0.14
CA LYS A 43 -6.88 -1.30 0.15
C LYS A 43 -5.80 -0.75 -0.75
N LEU A 44 -4.67 -0.39 -0.13
CA LEU A 44 -3.48 0.06 -0.83
C LEU A 44 -2.38 -0.99 -0.65
N ILE A 45 -1.85 -1.48 -1.75
CA ILE A 45 -0.83 -2.52 -1.76
C ILE A 45 0.44 -1.93 -2.37
N TYR A 46 1.50 -1.90 -1.57
CA TYR A 46 2.84 -1.58 -2.03
C TYR A 46 3.63 -2.87 -2.27
N ILE A 47 4.30 -2.96 -3.40
CA ILE A 47 5.20 -4.08 -3.71
C ILE A 47 6.59 -3.48 -3.93
N ASN A 48 7.48 -3.67 -2.96
CA ASN A 48 8.87 -3.23 -3.06
C ASN A 48 9.76 -4.44 -3.39
N THR A 49 10.16 -4.53 -4.65
CA THR A 49 11.04 -5.61 -5.14
C THR A 49 12.52 -5.26 -5.09
N SER A 50 12.83 -4.02 -4.72
CA SER A 50 14.20 -3.51 -4.62
C SER A 50 14.64 -3.38 -3.16
N GLU A 51 15.95 -3.36 -2.96
CA GLU A 51 16.56 -3.10 -1.64
C GLU A 51 16.70 -1.59 -1.40
N THR A 52 15.59 -0.86 -1.58
CA THR A 52 15.55 0.58 -1.39
C THR A 52 14.63 0.95 -0.23
N VAL A 53 15.02 1.98 0.49
CA VAL A 53 14.19 2.55 1.57
C VAL A 53 13.10 3.43 0.96
N ILE A 54 11.89 3.30 1.46
CA ILE A 54 10.78 4.19 1.09
C ILE A 54 11.14 5.65 1.39
N SER A 55 10.72 6.57 0.52
CA SER A 55 10.97 8.01 0.73
C SER A 55 10.16 8.54 1.92
N LEU A 56 10.59 9.68 2.46
CA LEU A 56 9.84 10.37 3.51
C LEU A 56 8.47 10.81 2.98
N GLU A 57 8.44 11.32 1.75
CA GLU A 57 7.24 11.79 1.08
C GLU A 57 6.21 10.66 0.90
N ASP A 58 6.65 9.48 0.41
CA ASP A 58 5.79 8.32 0.28
C ASP A 58 5.32 7.80 1.64
N SER A 59 6.16 7.89 2.66
CA SER A 59 5.79 7.52 4.03
C SER A 59 4.69 8.44 4.57
N ILE A 60 4.81 9.75 4.36
CA ILE A 60 3.80 10.74 4.76
C ILE A 60 2.49 10.48 4.02
N LEU A 61 2.55 10.26 2.70
CA LEU A 61 1.37 9.95 1.89
C LEU A 61 0.68 8.67 2.37
N THR A 62 1.46 7.64 2.66
CA THR A 62 0.96 6.36 3.16
C THR A 62 0.22 6.53 4.49
N VAL A 63 0.83 7.25 5.45
CA VAL A 63 0.18 7.52 6.73
C VAL A 63 -1.08 8.38 6.56
N PHE A 64 -1.05 9.37 5.68
CA PHE A 64 -2.23 10.17 5.38
C PHE A 64 -3.38 9.30 4.85
N LEU A 65 -3.11 8.39 3.90
CA LEU A 65 -4.12 7.48 3.37
C LEU A 65 -4.63 6.51 4.44
N HIS A 66 -3.75 6.02 5.31
CA HIS A 66 -4.16 5.18 6.45
C HIS A 66 -5.13 5.93 7.39
N LEU A 67 -4.81 7.17 7.73
CA LEU A 67 -5.68 8.04 8.55
C LEU A 67 -7.01 8.36 7.86
N MET A 68 -7.04 8.35 6.52
CA MET A 68 -8.27 8.47 5.72
C MET A 68 -9.08 7.18 5.65
N GLY A 69 -8.62 6.09 6.27
CA GLY A 69 -9.35 4.82 6.36
C GLY A 69 -8.93 3.76 5.35
N PHE A 70 -7.78 3.94 4.69
CA PHE A 70 -7.22 2.90 3.83
C PHE A 70 -6.54 1.81 4.65
N ASP A 71 -6.80 0.54 4.32
CA ASP A 71 -5.98 -0.58 4.76
C ASP A 71 -4.70 -0.61 3.91
N ILE A 72 -3.55 -0.63 4.55
CA ILE A 72 -2.25 -0.59 3.86
C ILE A 72 -1.52 -1.92 4.06
N VAL A 73 -1.00 -2.46 2.97
CA VAL A 73 -0.19 -3.68 2.97
C VAL A 73 1.10 -3.44 2.19
N PHE A 74 2.23 -3.78 2.78
CA PHE A 74 3.53 -3.79 2.12
C PHE A 74 3.96 -5.23 1.86
N PHE A 75 4.29 -5.53 0.61
CA PHE A 75 4.99 -6.75 0.23
C PHE A 75 6.45 -6.42 -0.06
N VAL A 76 7.35 -7.04 0.71
CA VAL A 76 8.80 -6.87 0.55
C VAL A 76 9.41 -8.26 0.31
N PRO A 77 9.40 -8.75 -0.94
CA PRO A 77 9.85 -10.09 -1.27
C PRO A 77 11.30 -10.38 -0.88
N THR A 78 12.16 -9.37 -0.89
CA THR A 78 13.57 -9.48 -0.51
C THR A 78 13.79 -9.57 0.99
N GLY A 79 12.79 -9.27 1.80
CA GLY A 79 12.95 -9.13 3.26
C GLY A 79 13.80 -7.93 3.68
N TYR A 80 14.09 -7.01 2.76
CA TYR A 80 14.86 -5.81 3.07
C TYR A 80 14.02 -4.84 3.93
N GLN A 81 14.65 -4.29 4.99
CA GLN A 81 13.99 -3.33 5.90
C GLN A 81 13.80 -1.96 5.22
N SER A 82 12.83 -1.91 4.31
CA SER A 82 12.59 -0.75 3.45
C SER A 82 11.68 0.30 4.05
N ILE A 83 10.83 -0.08 4.99
CA ILE A 83 9.77 0.78 5.55
C ILE A 83 10.03 1.22 6.99
N GLU A 84 10.86 0.52 7.73
CA GLU A 84 11.10 0.71 9.18
C GLU A 84 11.81 2.03 9.51
N LYS A 85 12.42 2.67 8.52
CA LYS A 85 13.13 3.93 8.72
C LYS A 85 12.22 5.03 9.24
N TYR A 86 11.04 5.17 8.67
CA TYR A 86 10.14 6.28 8.96
C TYR A 86 8.89 5.86 9.75
N PHE A 87 8.49 4.60 9.69
CA PHE A 87 7.32 4.13 10.42
C PHE A 87 7.66 3.67 11.84
N ASN A 88 6.71 3.83 12.73
CA ASN A 88 6.81 3.24 14.05
C ASN A 88 6.47 1.75 13.97
N GLY A 89 7.48 0.89 14.07
CA GLY A 89 7.32 -0.56 13.95
C GLY A 89 6.37 -1.19 15.00
N GLN A 90 6.11 -0.53 16.12
CA GLN A 90 5.13 -1.01 17.10
C GLN A 90 3.68 -0.92 16.62
N LEU A 91 3.43 -0.17 15.54
CA LEU A 91 2.11 0.03 14.94
C LEU A 91 1.91 -0.79 13.67
N MET A 92 2.90 -1.61 13.33
CA MET A 92 2.89 -2.47 12.14
C MET A 92 2.85 -3.92 12.60
N GLU A 93 2.04 -4.70 11.92
CA GLU A 93 2.03 -6.14 12.04
C GLU A 93 2.85 -6.74 10.92
N GLU A 94 3.89 -7.51 11.26
CA GLU A 94 4.79 -8.12 10.31
C GLU A 94 4.56 -9.63 10.26
N HIS A 95 4.39 -10.15 9.03
CA HIS A 95 4.22 -11.57 8.77
C HIS A 95 5.23 -12.04 7.73
N GLN A 96 6.06 -13.00 8.09
CA GLN A 96 6.91 -13.68 7.12
C GLN A 96 6.12 -14.81 6.44
N ILE A 97 5.98 -14.69 5.12
CA ILE A 97 5.25 -15.67 4.30
C ILE A 97 6.22 -16.27 3.28
N GLY A 98 6.64 -17.52 3.51
CA GLY A 98 7.53 -18.24 2.58
C GLY A 98 8.99 -17.82 2.67
N GLU A 99 9.71 -17.95 1.55
CA GLU A 99 11.13 -17.66 1.42
C GLU A 99 11.37 -16.31 0.74
N TYR A 100 12.50 -15.68 1.04
CA TYR A 100 12.91 -14.45 0.37
C TYR A 100 13.12 -14.68 -1.12
N LYS A 101 12.68 -13.72 -1.93
CA LYS A 101 12.85 -13.73 -3.38
C LYS A 101 13.48 -12.43 -3.83
N TYR A 102 14.60 -12.60 -4.52
CA TYR A 102 15.33 -11.52 -5.18
C TYR A 102 14.95 -11.49 -6.65
N ASP A 103 15.11 -10.36 -7.30
CA ASP A 103 14.85 -10.18 -8.73
C ASP A 103 13.40 -10.49 -9.17
N LEU A 104 12.45 -10.34 -8.27
CA LEU A 104 11.05 -10.52 -8.62
C LEU A 104 10.61 -9.41 -9.59
N GLN A 105 10.25 -9.81 -10.80
CA GLN A 105 9.67 -8.90 -11.77
C GLN A 105 8.16 -8.80 -11.55
N VAL A 106 7.68 -7.59 -11.23
CA VAL A 106 6.24 -7.31 -11.16
C VAL A 106 5.78 -6.95 -12.57
N PRO A 107 4.83 -7.68 -13.15
CA PRO A 107 4.29 -7.33 -14.45
C PRO A 107 3.61 -5.96 -14.40
N ASP A 108 3.72 -5.18 -15.49
CA ASP A 108 2.97 -3.94 -15.62
C ASP A 108 1.47 -4.24 -15.60
N LEU A 109 0.81 -3.85 -14.51
CA LEU A 109 -0.62 -4.08 -14.31
C LEU A 109 -1.49 -3.37 -15.36
N ASN A 110 -0.98 -2.30 -15.96
CA ASN A 110 -1.69 -1.60 -17.04
C ASN A 110 -1.67 -2.39 -18.36
N SER A 111 -0.71 -3.29 -18.53
CA SER A 111 -0.62 -4.17 -19.70
C SER A 111 -1.47 -5.43 -19.57
N ILE A 112 -1.96 -5.73 -18.37
CA ILE A 112 -2.81 -6.90 -18.11
C ILE A 112 -4.23 -6.55 -18.54
N SER A 113 -4.63 -7.00 -19.71
CA SER A 113 -6.03 -7.02 -20.11
C SER A 113 -6.77 -7.99 -19.20
N PHE A 114 -7.48 -7.48 -18.21
CA PHE A 114 -8.44 -8.29 -17.47
C PHE A 114 -9.62 -8.59 -18.41
N ASN A 115 -9.48 -9.63 -19.23
CA ASN A 115 -10.63 -10.22 -19.89
C ASN A 115 -11.61 -10.60 -18.80
N ASN A 116 -12.69 -9.83 -18.68
CA ASN A 116 -13.82 -10.06 -17.77
C ASN A 116 -14.60 -11.33 -18.16
N THR A 117 -13.94 -12.44 -18.37
CA THR A 117 -14.57 -13.76 -18.23
C THR A 117 -14.76 -13.97 -16.73
N ARG A 118 -15.89 -13.47 -16.23
CA ARG A 118 -16.44 -13.88 -14.94
C ARG A 118 -16.67 -15.40 -14.98
N HIS A 119 -15.61 -16.18 -14.91
CA HIS A 119 -15.71 -17.56 -14.49
C HIS A 119 -16.02 -17.53 -12.99
N THR A 120 -17.30 -17.45 -12.70
CA THR A 120 -17.79 -17.64 -11.35
C THR A 120 -17.36 -19.03 -10.89
N TRP A 121 -17.00 -19.15 -9.62
CA TRP A 121 -16.67 -20.43 -8.99
C TRP A 121 -17.72 -21.50 -9.27
N ARG A 122 -18.98 -21.14 -9.54
CA ARG A 122 -20.06 -22.02 -9.98
C ARG A 122 -19.76 -22.76 -11.27
N ASP A 123 -19.11 -22.14 -12.26
CA ASP A 123 -18.87 -22.77 -13.57
C ASP A 123 -17.84 -23.91 -13.50
N LYS A 124 -16.99 -23.93 -12.47
CA LYS A 124 -16.04 -25.02 -12.23
C LYS A 124 -16.66 -26.25 -11.58
N PHE A 125 -17.77 -26.11 -10.88
CA PHE A 125 -18.39 -27.20 -10.14
C PHE A 125 -19.56 -27.88 -10.89
N PHE A 126 -20.14 -27.25 -11.88
CA PHE A 126 -21.32 -27.79 -12.60
C PHE A 126 -21.05 -28.34 -14.00
N LYS A 127 -19.78 -28.37 -14.46
CA LYS A 127 -19.42 -29.20 -15.64
C LYS A 127 -19.13 -30.66 -15.23
N ARG A 128 -20.13 -31.33 -14.67
CA ARG A 128 -20.16 -32.78 -14.59
C ARG A 128 -21.53 -33.24 -15.09
N GLY A 129 -21.53 -33.82 -16.27
CA GLY A 129 -22.67 -34.62 -16.77
C GLY A 129 -23.13 -34.21 -18.16
N ASN A 130 -22.45 -34.68 -19.17
CA ASN A 130 -23.00 -35.40 -20.32
C ASN A 130 -21.85 -36.10 -21.05
#